data_b9428a1b140c45c1a5e3b677b5c84c97
#
_entry.id   b9428a1b140c45c1a5e3b677b5c84c97
#
_cell.length_a   1.000
_cell.length_b   1.000
_cell.length_c   1.000
_cell.angle_alpha   90.00
_cell.angle_beta   90.00
_cell.angle_gamma   90.00
#
_symmetry.space_group_name_H-M   'P 1'
#
loop_
_entity.id
_entity.type
_entity.pdbx_description
1 polymer ?
#
loop_
_entity_poly.entity_id
_entity_poly.type
_entity_poly.pdbx_seq_one_letter_code
_entity_poly.pdbx_strand_id
1 'polypeptide(L)'
;MASSIVTLSVIDAWKEGATVEAIKAVQAKIEAVAQSLDGVILLRFGNDEANRRNSVSEVYKDADAFKAFINEGLKEGGPLHELFTLVDQVPGTVLFQGPQAELDKLADVAEMFKATLFVVEPSCPF
;
A
#
# COMPACT_ATOMS: atom_id res chain seq x y z
N MET A 1 3.98 -26.11 1.73
CA MET A 1 4.84 -24.96 2.03
C MET A 1 4.01 -23.79 2.48
N ALA A 2 4.51 -23.07 3.47
CA ALA A 2 3.84 -21.84 3.90
C ALA A 2 3.97 -20.75 2.85
N SER A 3 2.92 -19.97 2.67
CA SER A 3 2.95 -18.79 1.80
C SER A 3 3.82 -17.70 2.43
N SER A 4 4.53 -16.93 1.61
CA SER A 4 5.23 -15.71 2.02
C SER A 4 4.46 -14.45 1.64
N ILE A 5 3.29 -14.60 1.06
CA ILE A 5 2.50 -13.49 0.51
C ILE A 5 2.08 -12.52 1.60
N VAL A 6 2.28 -11.23 1.33
CA VAL A 6 1.86 -10.12 2.18
C VAL A 6 0.82 -9.31 1.42
N THR A 7 -0.28 -8.99 2.08
CA THR A 7 -1.31 -8.13 1.50
C THR A 7 -1.48 -6.87 2.33
N LEU A 8 -1.85 -5.80 1.65
CA LEU A 8 -2.14 -4.52 2.26
C LEU A 8 -3.47 -3.99 1.78
N SER A 9 -4.15 -3.27 2.66
CA SER A 9 -5.26 -2.41 2.25
C SER A 9 -5.22 -1.12 3.05
N VAL A 10 -5.60 -0.03 2.39
CA VAL A 10 -5.61 1.31 2.99
C VAL A 10 -6.80 2.07 2.42
N ILE A 11 -7.41 2.92 3.24
CA ILE A 11 -8.38 3.91 2.78
C ILE A 11 -7.77 5.29 3.01
N ASP A 12 -7.79 6.12 1.96
CA ASP A 12 -7.32 7.49 2.01
C ASP A 12 -8.48 8.46 1.84
N ALA A 13 -8.47 9.55 2.60
CA ALA A 13 -9.37 10.67 2.42
C ALA A 13 -8.62 11.76 1.64
N TRP A 14 -9.25 12.32 0.60
CA TRP A 14 -8.62 13.37 -0.19
C TRP A 14 -8.63 14.69 0.57
N LYS A 15 -7.48 15.34 0.61
CA LYS A 15 -7.36 16.65 1.25
C LYS A 15 -8.19 17.69 0.53
N GLU A 16 -8.62 18.72 1.25
CA GLU A 16 -9.29 19.86 0.66
C GLU A 16 -8.42 20.45 -0.45
N GLY A 17 -9.03 20.73 -1.60
CA GLY A 17 -8.30 21.26 -2.76
C GLY A 17 -7.70 20.21 -3.67
N ALA A 18 -7.59 18.95 -3.27
CA ALA A 18 -7.13 17.89 -4.17
C ALA A 18 -8.17 17.66 -5.26
N THR A 19 -7.73 17.70 -6.52
CA THR A 19 -8.63 17.47 -7.66
C THR A 19 -8.67 15.99 -8.03
N VAL A 20 -9.78 15.57 -8.65
CA VAL A 20 -9.90 14.20 -9.15
C VAL A 20 -8.79 13.90 -10.15
N GLU A 21 -8.46 14.85 -11.02
CA GLU A 21 -7.40 14.71 -12.02
C GLU A 21 -6.04 14.49 -11.38
N ALA A 22 -5.70 15.25 -10.34
CA ALA A 22 -4.43 15.11 -9.62
C ALA A 22 -4.34 13.77 -8.92
N ILE A 23 -5.42 13.32 -8.28
CA ILE A 23 -5.50 12.02 -7.62
C ILE A 23 -5.27 10.89 -8.64
N LYS A 24 -5.99 10.90 -9.75
CA LYS A 24 -5.85 9.86 -10.78
C LYS A 24 -4.48 9.86 -11.42
N ALA A 25 -3.90 11.03 -11.62
CA ALA A 25 -2.55 11.15 -12.20
C ALA A 25 -1.49 10.52 -11.29
N VAL A 26 -1.54 10.78 -9.99
CA VAL A 26 -0.56 10.18 -9.06
C VAL A 26 -0.79 8.68 -8.88
N GLN A 27 -2.05 8.23 -8.90
CA GLN A 27 -2.37 6.80 -8.85
C GLN A 27 -1.75 6.07 -10.04
N ALA A 28 -1.84 6.64 -11.24
CA ALA A 28 -1.23 6.06 -12.44
C ALA A 28 0.29 5.94 -12.31
N LYS A 29 0.95 6.93 -11.73
CA LYS A 29 2.40 6.90 -11.48
C LYS A 29 2.78 5.80 -10.49
N ILE A 30 1.99 5.63 -9.43
CA ILE A 30 2.23 4.60 -8.42
C ILE A 30 2.05 3.21 -9.05
N GLU A 31 1.00 3.01 -9.84
CA GLU A 31 0.77 1.76 -10.54
C GLU A 31 1.91 1.42 -11.50
N ALA A 32 2.47 2.43 -12.18
CA ALA A 32 3.61 2.23 -13.07
C ALA A 32 4.86 1.77 -12.30
N VAL A 33 5.13 2.34 -11.12
CA VAL A 33 6.22 1.88 -10.25
C VAL A 33 5.99 0.42 -9.85
N ALA A 34 4.78 0.09 -9.42
CA ALA A 34 4.43 -1.27 -9.02
C ALA A 34 4.66 -2.27 -10.17
N GLN A 35 4.25 -1.91 -11.38
CA GLN A 35 4.43 -2.77 -12.57
C GLN A 35 5.90 -3.00 -12.92
N SER A 36 6.79 -2.10 -12.53
CA SER A 36 8.22 -2.22 -12.80
C SER A 36 8.95 -3.15 -11.82
N LEU A 37 8.30 -3.59 -10.75
CA LEU A 37 8.92 -4.37 -9.69
C LEU A 37 8.37 -5.81 -9.69
N ASP A 38 9.28 -6.78 -9.82
CA ASP A 38 8.92 -8.20 -9.98
C ASP A 38 8.10 -8.77 -8.81
N GLY A 39 8.33 -8.28 -7.61
CA GLY A 39 7.69 -8.83 -6.41
C GLY A 39 6.28 -8.31 -6.15
N VAL A 40 5.81 -7.33 -6.92
CA VAL A 40 4.45 -6.80 -6.78
C VAL A 40 3.50 -7.66 -7.62
N ILE A 41 2.62 -8.37 -6.95
CA ILE A 41 1.65 -9.24 -7.63
C ILE A 41 0.43 -8.43 -8.08
N LEU A 42 -0.03 -7.49 -7.23
CA LEU A 42 -1.17 -6.66 -7.52
C LEU A 42 -1.04 -5.34 -6.75
N LEU A 43 -1.35 -4.26 -7.42
CA LEU A 43 -1.60 -2.96 -6.78
C LEU A 43 -2.65 -2.25 -7.59
N ARG A 44 -3.75 -1.89 -6.95
CA ARG A 44 -4.82 -1.15 -7.63
C ARG A 44 -5.52 -0.20 -6.67
N PHE A 45 -5.96 0.91 -7.24
CA PHE A 45 -6.77 1.90 -6.56
C PHE A 45 -8.24 1.74 -6.93
N GLY A 46 -9.12 1.99 -5.97
CA GLY A 46 -10.53 2.19 -6.21
C GLY A 46 -10.90 3.58 -5.73
N ASN A 47 -11.69 4.32 -6.50
CA ASN A 47 -12.06 5.70 -6.17
C ASN A 47 -13.55 5.83 -5.87
N ASP A 48 -13.86 6.49 -4.77
CA ASP A 48 -15.20 6.95 -4.42
C ASP A 48 -15.18 8.49 -4.53
N GLU A 49 -15.43 9.00 -5.74
CA GLU A 49 -15.28 10.42 -6.02
C GLU A 49 -16.29 11.27 -5.25
N ALA A 50 -17.51 10.75 -5.08
CA ALA A 50 -18.57 11.47 -4.37
C ALA A 50 -18.20 11.76 -2.92
N ASN A 51 -17.54 10.84 -2.24
CA ASN A 51 -17.10 10.98 -0.85
C ASN A 51 -15.64 11.39 -0.72
N ARG A 52 -14.97 11.63 -1.83
CA ARG A 52 -13.58 12.08 -1.90
C ARG A 52 -12.64 11.15 -1.12
N ARG A 53 -12.68 9.87 -1.49
CA ARG A 53 -11.87 8.81 -0.89
C ARG A 53 -11.37 7.85 -1.94
N ASN A 54 -10.27 7.18 -1.65
CA ASN A 54 -9.84 6.03 -2.42
C ASN A 54 -9.44 4.90 -1.48
N SER A 55 -9.46 3.70 -2.01
CA SER A 55 -8.84 2.56 -1.39
C SER A 55 -7.68 2.10 -2.26
N VAL A 56 -6.69 1.45 -1.64
CA VAL A 56 -5.66 0.74 -2.37
C VAL A 56 -5.59 -0.69 -1.86
N SER A 57 -5.48 -1.63 -2.78
CA SER A 57 -5.29 -3.05 -2.48
C SER A 57 -3.97 -3.48 -3.08
N GLU A 58 -3.14 -4.12 -2.26
CA GLU A 58 -1.77 -4.47 -2.65
C GLU A 58 -1.48 -5.90 -2.25
N VAL A 59 -0.81 -6.64 -3.14
CA VAL A 59 -0.36 -8.01 -2.89
C VAL A 59 1.09 -8.12 -3.32
N TYR A 60 1.93 -8.62 -2.42
CA TYR A 60 3.37 -8.80 -2.64
C TYR A 60 3.77 -10.24 -2.41
N LYS A 61 4.78 -10.71 -3.14
CA LYS A 61 5.27 -12.09 -2.95
C LYS A 61 5.86 -12.33 -1.57
N ASP A 62 6.40 -11.27 -0.93
CA ASP A 62 6.99 -11.32 0.41
C ASP A 62 7.19 -9.89 0.95
N ALA A 63 7.68 -9.79 2.18
CA ALA A 63 7.92 -8.50 2.83
C ALA A 63 8.99 -7.68 2.10
N ASP A 64 10.03 -8.33 1.57
CA ASP A 64 11.11 -7.62 0.88
C ASP A 64 10.59 -6.92 -0.38
N ALA A 65 9.65 -7.56 -1.10
CA ALA A 65 9.02 -6.95 -2.27
C ALA A 65 8.23 -5.70 -1.90
N PHE A 66 7.52 -5.74 -0.77
CA PHE A 66 6.80 -4.56 -0.28
C PHE A 66 7.77 -3.45 0.09
N LYS A 67 8.85 -3.77 0.81
CA LYS A 67 9.86 -2.77 1.18
C LYS A 67 10.51 -2.14 -0.06
N ALA A 68 10.77 -2.92 -1.09
CA ALA A 68 11.32 -2.41 -2.35
C ALA A 68 10.37 -1.40 -3.00
N PHE A 69 9.06 -1.69 -2.99
CA PHE A 69 8.06 -0.76 -3.50
C PHE A 69 8.02 0.54 -2.68
N ILE A 70 8.01 0.44 -1.35
CA ILE A 70 8.00 1.61 -0.47
C ILE A 70 9.25 2.47 -0.70
N ASN A 71 10.42 1.86 -0.80
CA ASN A 71 11.67 2.58 -1.04
C ASN A 71 11.65 3.31 -2.37
N GLU A 72 11.15 2.67 -3.42
CA GLU A 72 11.02 3.29 -4.74
C GLU A 72 10.02 4.46 -4.74
N GLY A 73 8.88 4.26 -4.07
CA GLY A 73 7.83 5.27 -4.00
C GLY A 73 8.18 6.47 -3.14
N LEU A 74 8.98 6.27 -2.09
CA LEU A 74 9.35 7.33 -1.13
C LEU A 74 10.68 8.01 -1.44
N LYS A 75 11.43 7.56 -2.45
CA LYS A 75 12.65 8.27 -2.84
C LYS A 75 12.32 9.68 -3.31
N GLU A 76 13.32 10.56 -3.33
CA GLU A 76 13.14 11.94 -3.76
C GLU A 76 12.47 11.99 -5.14
N GLY A 77 11.38 12.75 -5.25
CA GLY A 77 10.58 12.82 -6.47
C GLY A 77 9.68 11.61 -6.71
N GLY A 78 9.63 10.66 -5.78
CA GLY A 78 8.80 9.48 -5.92
C GLY A 78 7.31 9.76 -5.76
N PRO A 79 6.45 8.94 -6.38
CA PRO A 79 5.01 9.21 -6.42
C PRO A 79 4.29 9.06 -5.08
N LEU A 80 4.83 8.34 -4.11
CA LEU A 80 4.21 8.27 -2.79
C LEU A 80 4.31 9.59 -2.03
N HIS A 81 5.40 10.33 -2.20
CA HIS A 81 5.49 11.69 -1.66
C HIS A 81 4.41 12.59 -2.24
N GLU A 82 4.21 12.52 -3.55
CA GLU A 82 3.16 13.28 -4.23
C GLU A 82 1.78 12.90 -3.72
N LEU A 83 1.50 11.60 -3.57
CA LEU A 83 0.23 11.13 -3.03
C LEU A 83 -0.03 11.72 -1.65
N PHE A 84 0.96 11.69 -0.76
CA PHE A 84 0.81 12.18 0.61
C PHE A 84 0.63 13.69 0.71
N THR A 85 0.86 14.44 -0.36
CA THR A 85 0.46 15.85 -0.43
C THR A 85 -1.02 16.03 -0.75
N LEU A 86 -1.67 14.98 -1.26
CA LEU A 86 -3.05 15.02 -1.74
C LEU A 86 -4.04 14.29 -0.85
N VAL A 87 -3.57 13.35 -0.02
CA VAL A 87 -4.45 12.51 0.80
C VAL A 87 -3.93 12.38 2.23
N ASP A 88 -4.87 12.06 3.13
CA ASP A 88 -4.58 11.60 4.50
C ASP A 88 -5.09 10.18 4.64
N GLN A 89 -4.30 9.30 5.24
CA GLN A 89 -4.77 7.96 5.56
C GLN A 89 -5.86 8.03 6.63
N VAL A 90 -6.98 7.35 6.39
CA VAL A 90 -8.05 7.28 7.38
C VAL A 90 -7.57 6.42 8.55
N PRO A 91 -7.59 6.93 9.79
CA PRO A 91 -7.10 6.17 10.95
C PRO A 91 -7.80 4.81 11.08
N GLY A 92 -7.01 3.78 11.38
CA GLY A 92 -7.53 2.43 11.56
C GLY A 92 -7.78 1.64 10.28
N THR A 93 -7.48 2.20 9.11
CA THR A 93 -7.73 1.52 7.83
C THR A 93 -6.48 0.94 7.18
N VAL A 94 -5.31 1.13 7.76
CA VAL A 94 -4.07 0.56 7.22
C VAL A 94 -3.91 -0.85 7.79
N LEU A 95 -4.10 -1.86 6.95
CA LEU A 95 -4.11 -3.26 7.36
C LEU A 95 -3.04 -4.03 6.60
N PHE A 96 -2.13 -4.68 7.34
CA PHE A 96 -1.14 -5.59 6.77
C PHE A 96 -1.51 -7.01 7.18
N GLN A 97 -1.47 -7.94 6.25
CA GLN A 97 -1.82 -9.33 6.49
C GLN A 97 -0.77 -10.24 5.86
N GLY A 98 -0.31 -11.24 6.62
CA GLY A 98 0.69 -12.17 6.13
C GLY A 98 1.17 -13.12 7.20
N PRO A 99 2.09 -14.04 6.87
CA PRO A 99 2.69 -14.92 7.86
C PRO A 99 3.56 -14.13 8.84
N GLN A 100 3.64 -14.62 10.07
CA GLN A 100 4.37 -13.94 11.15
C GLN A 100 5.80 -13.57 10.75
N ALA A 101 6.52 -14.49 10.11
CA ALA A 101 7.91 -14.26 9.71
C ALA A 101 8.05 -13.07 8.75
N GLU A 102 7.08 -12.88 7.85
CA GLU A 102 7.10 -11.75 6.93
C GLU A 102 6.67 -10.44 7.61
N LEU A 103 5.67 -10.51 8.49
CA LEU A 103 5.23 -9.33 9.24
C LEU A 103 6.31 -8.82 10.19
N ASP A 104 7.13 -9.71 10.76
CA ASP A 104 8.25 -9.32 11.60
C ASP A 104 9.26 -8.42 10.85
N LYS A 105 9.41 -8.63 9.56
CA LYS A 105 10.28 -7.80 8.71
C LYS A 105 9.68 -6.42 8.41
N LEU A 106 8.40 -6.24 8.68
CA LEU A 106 7.66 -5.00 8.36
C LEU A 106 7.39 -4.13 9.59
N ALA A 107 7.97 -4.44 10.73
CA ALA A 107 7.69 -3.72 11.98
C ALA A 107 7.92 -2.20 11.85
N ASP A 108 9.00 -1.79 11.21
CA ASP A 108 9.33 -0.39 10.98
C ASP A 108 8.33 0.30 10.05
N VAL A 109 7.94 -0.35 8.97
CA VAL A 109 6.96 0.17 8.02
C VAL A 109 5.58 0.22 8.66
N ALA A 110 5.21 -0.80 9.43
CA ALA A 110 3.94 -0.84 10.15
C ALA A 110 3.82 0.32 11.14
N GLU A 111 4.89 0.63 11.86
CA GLU A 111 4.92 1.76 12.78
C GLU A 111 4.80 3.09 12.03
N MET A 112 5.52 3.24 10.91
CA MET A 112 5.48 4.44 10.08
C MET A 112 4.05 4.77 9.63
N PHE A 113 3.28 3.76 9.21
CA PHE A 113 1.93 3.93 8.70
C PHE A 113 0.85 3.65 9.74
N LYS A 114 1.21 3.33 10.98
CA LYS A 114 0.27 2.97 12.04
C LYS A 114 -0.65 1.83 11.61
N ALA A 115 -0.06 0.82 11.01
CA ALA A 115 -0.79 -0.32 10.49
C ALA A 115 -1.18 -1.30 11.59
N THR A 116 -2.33 -1.96 11.40
CA THR A 116 -2.70 -3.13 12.17
C THR A 116 -2.21 -4.37 11.45
N LEU A 117 -1.58 -5.28 12.19
CA LEU A 117 -1.01 -6.51 11.64
C LEU A 117 -1.93 -7.69 11.93
N PHE A 118 -2.27 -8.44 10.88
CA PHE A 118 -3.07 -9.65 10.99
C PHE A 118 -2.25 -10.84 10.52
N VAL A 119 -1.99 -11.77 11.43
CA VAL A 119 -1.19 -12.95 11.13
C VAL A 119 -2.03 -13.99 10.41
N VAL A 120 -1.57 -14.42 9.24
CA VAL A 120 -2.18 -15.51 8.48
C VAL A 120 -1.62 -16.84 8.99
N GLU A 121 -2.51 -17.79 9.26
CA GLU A 121 -2.10 -19.10 9.72
C GLU A 121 -1.27 -19.84 8.66
N PRO A 122 -0.18 -20.54 9.05
CA PRO A 122 0.73 -21.17 8.09
C PRO A 122 0.05 -22.19 7.17
N SER A 123 -1.06 -22.79 7.60
CA SER A 123 -1.79 -23.78 6.80
C SER A 123 -2.78 -23.14 5.82
N CYS A 124 -2.96 -21.82 5.88
CA CYS A 124 -3.90 -21.13 5.01
C CYS A 124 -3.31 -21.03 3.59
N PRO A 125 -4.01 -21.53 2.55
CA PRO A 125 -3.56 -21.35 1.18
C PRO A 125 -3.91 -19.94 0.74
N PHE A 126 -3.01 -19.06 0.75
CA PHE A 126 -3.21 -17.66 0.33
C PHE A 126 -4.57 -17.31 -0.31
#